data_f6707174298181cb4cfaadaca0cb3596
#
_entry.id   f6707174298181cb4cfaadaca0cb3596
#
_cell.length_a   1.000
_cell.length_b   1.000
_cell.length_c   1.000
_cell.angle_alpha   90.00
_cell.angle_beta   90.00
_cell.angle_gamma   90.00
#
_symmetry.space_group_name_H-M   'P 1'
#
loop_
_entity.id
_entity.type
_entity.pdbx_description
1 polymer ?
#
loop_
_entity_poly.entity_id
_entity_poly.type
_entity_poly.pdbx_seq_one_letter_code
_entity_poly.pdbx_strand_id
1 'polypeptide(L)'
;MRRRPRLAVAALLATVAVVAALCAGALARSGWGPALQSVLDRVLPIPSVQMWASAPEPDSFDGSYADATGAGENYVYRVRAAAADGTVRELTLISFGARSSGEGWLRIEARGGSAVHYWPADAAEVPAAAAEALAP
;
A
#
# COMPACT_ATOMS: atom_id res chain seq x y z
N MET A 1 25.69 43.55 9.81
CA MET A 1 26.34 42.25 9.51
C MET A 1 25.64 41.01 10.07
N ARG A 2 24.30 40.94 10.14
CA ARG A 2 23.53 39.80 10.75
C ARG A 2 22.70 39.00 9.74
N ARG A 3 22.98 39.04 8.43
CA ARG A 3 22.18 38.29 7.42
C ARG A 3 22.70 36.89 7.02
N ARG A 4 23.94 36.56 7.45
CA ARG A 4 24.58 35.27 7.08
C ARG A 4 23.93 34.00 7.64
N PRO A 5 23.39 33.92 8.91
CA PRO A 5 22.82 32.70 9.42
C PRO A 5 21.53 32.27 8.68
N ARG A 6 20.73 33.23 8.20
CA ARG A 6 19.49 32.92 7.45
C ARG A 6 19.75 32.28 6.09
N LEU A 7 20.81 32.75 5.39
CA LEU A 7 21.20 32.15 4.12
C LEU A 7 21.77 30.73 4.30
N ALA A 8 22.54 30.49 5.36
CA ALA A 8 23.07 29.16 5.66
C ALA A 8 21.95 28.18 6.01
N VAL A 9 20.95 28.59 6.80
CA VAL A 9 19.78 27.78 7.13
C VAL A 9 18.95 27.48 5.87
N ALA A 10 18.72 28.48 5.02
CA ALA A 10 17.99 28.29 3.77
C ALA A 10 18.72 27.32 2.82
N ALA A 11 20.04 27.42 2.71
CA ALA A 11 20.86 26.51 1.91
C ALA A 11 20.81 25.08 2.46
N LEU A 12 20.88 24.91 3.79
CA LEU A 12 20.76 23.60 4.44
C LEU A 12 19.39 22.96 4.17
N LEU A 13 18.31 23.73 4.34
CA LEU A 13 16.95 23.25 4.07
C LEU A 13 16.75 22.85 2.61
N ALA A 14 17.30 23.64 1.68
CA ALA A 14 17.25 23.32 0.25
C ALA A 14 18.02 22.02 -0.06
N THR A 15 19.19 21.83 0.53
CA THR A 15 19.99 20.61 0.36
C THR A 15 19.25 19.40 0.91
N VAL A 16 18.66 19.49 2.11
CA VAL A 16 17.85 18.40 2.70
C VAL A 16 16.65 18.07 1.82
N ALA A 17 15.96 19.07 1.28
CA ALA A 17 14.82 18.84 0.38
C ALA A 17 15.23 18.14 -0.92
N VAL A 18 16.35 18.51 -1.51
CA VAL A 18 16.89 17.86 -2.73
C VAL A 18 17.29 16.41 -2.44
N VAL A 19 18.01 16.16 -1.35
CA VAL A 19 18.38 14.79 -0.95
C VAL A 19 17.15 13.94 -0.69
N ALA A 20 16.15 14.45 0.03
CA ALA A 20 14.90 13.76 0.27
C ALA A 20 14.16 13.43 -1.03
N ALA A 21 14.11 14.35 -1.99
CA ALA A 21 13.49 14.14 -3.29
C ALA A 21 14.22 13.07 -4.13
N LEU A 22 15.56 13.07 -4.11
CA LEU A 22 16.36 12.05 -4.78
C LEU A 22 16.19 10.66 -4.16
N CYS A 23 16.16 10.58 -2.83
CA CYS A 23 15.90 9.33 -2.12
C CYS A 23 14.49 8.80 -2.41
N ALA A 24 13.48 9.65 -2.41
CA ALA A 24 12.11 9.28 -2.75
C ALA A 24 12.00 8.79 -4.20
N GLY A 25 12.68 9.45 -5.14
CA GLY A 25 12.73 9.04 -6.54
C GLY A 25 13.44 7.69 -6.75
N ALA A 26 14.52 7.43 -6.01
CA ALA A 26 15.23 6.16 -6.05
C ALA A 26 14.38 5.02 -5.45
N LEU A 27 13.70 5.24 -4.33
CA LEU A 27 12.79 4.28 -3.70
C LEU A 27 11.59 3.95 -4.61
N ALA A 28 11.01 4.96 -5.28
CA ALA A 28 9.91 4.74 -6.22
C ALA A 28 10.30 3.85 -7.42
N ARG A 29 11.58 3.92 -7.84
CA ARG A 29 12.11 3.12 -8.95
C ARG A 29 12.59 1.72 -8.54
N SER A 30 12.89 1.50 -7.28
CA SER A 30 13.47 0.25 -6.78
C SER A 30 12.46 -0.87 -6.51
N GLY A 31 11.15 -0.64 -6.67
CA GLY A 31 10.08 -1.57 -6.28
C GLY A 31 9.84 -1.65 -4.76
N TRP A 32 10.71 -1.05 -3.94
CA TRP A 32 10.58 -1.02 -2.47
C TRP A 32 9.61 0.06 -1.96
N GLY A 33 9.20 1.00 -2.82
CA GLY A 33 8.29 2.09 -2.44
C GLY A 33 7.00 1.59 -1.81
N PRO A 34 6.25 0.65 -2.43
CA PRO A 34 5.02 0.10 -1.86
C PRO A 34 5.25 -0.67 -0.55
N ALA A 35 6.37 -1.39 -0.43
CA ALA A 35 6.71 -2.11 0.80
C ALA A 35 6.99 -1.14 1.96
N LEU A 36 7.76 -0.07 1.71
CA LEU A 36 8.03 0.96 2.70
C LEU A 36 6.76 1.70 3.11
N GLN A 37 5.90 2.06 2.16
CA GLN A 37 4.61 2.67 2.45
C GLN A 37 3.76 1.77 3.34
N SER A 38 3.69 0.47 3.04
CA SER A 38 2.97 -0.50 3.85
C SER A 38 3.48 -0.56 5.30
N VAL A 39 4.80 -0.47 5.50
CA VAL A 39 5.39 -0.41 6.84
C VAL A 39 5.01 0.87 7.56
N LEU A 40 5.09 2.01 6.89
CA LEU A 40 4.71 3.32 7.47
C LEU A 40 3.23 3.34 7.85
N ASP A 41 2.34 2.84 7.01
CA ASP A 41 0.90 2.77 7.28
C ASP A 41 0.57 1.86 8.48
N ARG A 42 1.44 0.89 8.79
CA ARG A 42 1.29 0.02 9.98
C ARG A 42 1.76 0.68 11.27
N VAL A 43 2.78 1.52 11.19
CA VAL A 43 3.43 2.14 12.36
C VAL A 43 2.77 3.46 12.74
N LEU A 44 2.27 4.21 11.77
CA LEU A 44 1.59 5.48 12.03
C LEU A 44 0.21 5.25 12.66
N PRO A 45 -0.27 6.13 13.55
CA PRO A 45 -1.59 6.03 14.19
C PRO A 45 -2.71 6.47 13.23
N ILE A 46 -2.77 5.86 12.06
CA ILE A 46 -3.81 6.09 11.07
C ILE A 46 -4.99 5.17 11.40
N PRO A 47 -6.24 5.67 11.46
CA PRO A 47 -7.40 4.83 11.69
C PRO A 47 -7.52 3.74 10.65
N SER A 48 -7.81 2.51 11.09
CA SER A 48 -8.11 1.41 10.17
C SER A 48 -9.56 1.48 9.69
N VAL A 49 -9.76 1.08 8.44
CA VAL A 49 -11.09 0.98 7.83
C VAL A 49 -11.24 -0.43 7.26
N GLN A 50 -12.38 -1.05 7.54
CA GLN A 50 -12.69 -2.35 6.94
C GLN A 50 -13.19 -2.15 5.51
N MET A 51 -12.61 -2.91 4.59
CA MET A 51 -12.92 -2.86 3.16
C MET A 51 -12.99 -4.28 2.58
N TRP A 52 -13.59 -4.43 1.41
CA TRP A 52 -13.70 -5.69 0.68
C TRP A 52 -13.16 -5.51 -0.72
N ALA A 53 -12.53 -6.55 -1.25
CA ALA A 53 -12.02 -6.61 -2.62
C ALA A 53 -12.15 -8.04 -3.16
N SER A 54 -12.19 -8.18 -4.48
CA SER A 54 -11.94 -9.48 -5.10
C SER A 54 -10.47 -9.84 -4.93
N ALA A 55 -10.17 -11.13 -4.72
CA ALA A 55 -8.79 -11.61 -4.72
C ALA A 55 -8.15 -11.27 -6.08
N PRO A 56 -6.97 -10.63 -6.09
CA PRO A 56 -6.33 -10.27 -7.36
C PRO A 56 -5.86 -11.53 -8.11
N GLU A 57 -5.86 -11.45 -9.42
CA GLU A 57 -5.34 -12.52 -10.27
C GLU A 57 -3.88 -12.83 -9.93
N PRO A 58 -3.45 -14.11 -9.96
CA PRO A 58 -2.12 -14.53 -9.52
C PRO A 58 -0.97 -13.78 -10.17
N ASP A 59 -1.10 -13.43 -11.43
CA ASP A 59 -0.07 -12.79 -12.25
C ASP A 59 -0.25 -11.27 -12.41
N SER A 60 -1.24 -10.67 -11.74
CA SER A 60 -1.52 -9.23 -11.81
C SER A 60 -0.70 -8.38 -10.83
N PHE A 61 0.36 -8.92 -10.24
CA PHE A 61 1.20 -8.17 -9.31
C PHE A 61 2.04 -7.11 -10.04
N ASP A 62 2.21 -5.95 -9.40
CA ASP A 62 3.02 -4.84 -9.92
C ASP A 62 4.52 -5.06 -9.71
N GLY A 63 4.90 -5.91 -8.76
CA GLY A 63 6.28 -6.24 -8.44
C GLY A 63 6.39 -7.30 -7.36
N SER A 64 7.60 -7.84 -7.22
CA SER A 64 7.93 -8.79 -6.17
C SER A 64 9.26 -8.43 -5.51
N TYR A 65 9.47 -8.90 -4.30
CA TYR A 65 10.72 -8.76 -3.58
C TYR A 65 10.98 -9.98 -2.68
N ALA A 66 12.25 -10.29 -2.47
CA ALA A 66 12.63 -11.39 -1.58
C ALA A 66 12.08 -11.18 -0.17
N ASP A 67 11.62 -12.26 0.46
CA ASP A 67 11.23 -12.23 1.86
C ASP A 67 12.45 -12.05 2.78
N ALA A 68 12.22 -11.93 4.10
CA ALA A 68 13.29 -11.73 5.07
C ALA A 68 14.27 -12.89 5.16
N THR A 69 13.91 -14.08 4.68
CA THR A 69 14.75 -15.27 4.66
C THR A 69 15.59 -15.39 3.37
N GLY A 70 15.20 -14.65 2.32
CA GLY A 70 15.79 -14.75 1.00
C GLY A 70 15.43 -16.04 0.24
N ALA A 71 14.59 -16.91 0.83
CA ALA A 71 14.18 -18.18 0.23
C ALA A 71 12.80 -18.10 -0.47
N GLY A 72 12.02 -17.08 -0.20
CA GLY A 72 10.70 -16.85 -0.77
C GLY A 72 10.55 -15.46 -1.38
N GLU A 73 9.45 -15.25 -2.06
CA GLU A 73 9.07 -13.97 -2.65
C GLU A 73 7.76 -13.47 -2.07
N ASN A 74 7.69 -12.15 -1.88
CA ASN A 74 6.48 -11.43 -1.56
C ASN A 74 6.00 -10.70 -2.81
N TYR A 75 4.70 -10.73 -3.08
CA TYR A 75 4.09 -10.16 -4.28
C TYR A 75 3.25 -8.95 -3.92
N VAL A 76 3.44 -7.87 -4.65
CA VAL A 76 2.77 -6.58 -4.43
C VAL A 76 1.65 -6.44 -5.46
N TYR A 77 0.42 -6.39 -4.98
CA TYR A 77 -0.77 -6.20 -5.81
C TYR A 77 -1.39 -4.83 -5.57
N ARG A 78 -2.03 -4.31 -6.58
CA ARG A 78 -2.89 -3.16 -6.50
C ARG A 78 -4.33 -3.62 -6.63
N VAL A 79 -5.12 -3.40 -5.59
CA VAL A 79 -6.50 -3.88 -5.55
C VAL A 79 -7.48 -2.74 -5.38
N ARG A 80 -8.59 -2.77 -6.12
CA ARG A 80 -9.73 -1.91 -5.85
C ARG A 80 -10.52 -2.51 -4.70
N ALA A 81 -10.69 -1.76 -3.63
CA ALA A 81 -11.43 -2.18 -2.46
C ALA A 81 -12.55 -1.18 -2.16
N ALA A 82 -13.67 -1.67 -1.67
CA ALA A 82 -14.81 -0.86 -1.28
C ALA A 82 -15.10 -1.00 0.22
N ALA A 83 -15.41 0.12 0.87
CA ALA A 83 -15.94 0.15 2.22
C ALA A 83 -17.41 -0.28 2.25
N ALA A 84 -17.97 -0.46 3.44
CA ALA A 84 -19.36 -0.90 3.60
C ALA A 84 -20.40 0.05 2.99
N ASP A 85 -20.06 1.33 2.85
CA ASP A 85 -20.89 2.36 2.22
C ASP A 85 -20.74 2.46 0.68
N GLY A 86 -19.88 1.59 0.09
CA GLY A 86 -19.57 1.60 -1.34
C GLY A 86 -18.44 2.55 -1.75
N THR A 87 -17.82 3.26 -0.82
CA THR A 87 -16.64 4.10 -1.14
C THR A 87 -15.48 3.25 -1.62
N VAL A 88 -15.03 3.46 -2.86
CA VAL A 88 -13.94 2.70 -3.49
C VAL A 88 -12.61 3.42 -3.32
N ARG A 89 -11.59 2.65 -2.97
CA ARG A 89 -10.18 3.09 -2.96
C ARG A 89 -9.29 2.03 -3.58
N GLU A 90 -8.16 2.47 -4.11
CA GLU A 90 -7.09 1.58 -4.51
C GLU A 90 -6.16 1.35 -3.32
N LEU A 91 -5.85 0.09 -3.04
CA LEU A 91 -4.99 -0.33 -1.95
C LEU A 91 -3.81 -1.14 -2.47
N THR A 92 -2.66 -0.97 -1.82
CA THR A 92 -1.53 -1.89 -1.97
C THR A 92 -1.73 -3.09 -1.05
N LEU A 93 -1.77 -4.28 -1.63
CA LEU A 93 -1.87 -5.56 -0.92
C LEU A 93 -0.58 -6.34 -1.14
N ILE A 94 0.03 -6.82 -0.07
CA ILE A 94 1.23 -7.66 -0.14
C ILE A 94 0.85 -9.09 0.22
N SER A 95 1.06 -9.99 -0.74
CA SER A 95 0.92 -11.44 -0.51
C SER A 95 2.28 -12.02 -0.15
N PHE A 96 2.37 -12.55 1.06
CA PHE A 96 3.62 -13.05 1.63
C PHE A 96 3.84 -14.51 1.27
N GLY A 97 5.00 -14.79 0.68
CA GLY A 97 5.48 -16.15 0.40
C GLY A 97 4.78 -16.88 -0.74
N ALA A 98 3.67 -16.37 -1.25
CA ALA A 98 2.91 -16.96 -2.35
C ALA A 98 2.15 -15.91 -3.15
N ARG A 99 1.80 -16.24 -4.39
CA ARG A 99 0.88 -15.44 -5.21
C ARG A 99 -0.54 -15.53 -4.68
N SER A 100 -1.35 -14.54 -5.00
CA SER A 100 -2.80 -14.58 -4.76
C SER A 100 -3.44 -15.76 -5.49
N SER A 101 -4.56 -16.26 -4.95
CA SER A 101 -5.33 -17.35 -5.59
C SER A 101 -6.09 -16.90 -6.84
N GLY A 102 -6.41 -15.62 -6.94
CA GLY A 102 -7.31 -15.09 -7.99
C GLY A 102 -8.79 -15.41 -7.74
N GLU A 103 -9.13 -16.07 -6.66
CA GLU A 103 -10.49 -16.57 -6.41
C GLU A 103 -11.09 -15.99 -5.12
N GLY A 104 -12.38 -15.64 -5.20
CA GLY A 104 -13.17 -15.25 -4.04
C GLY A 104 -12.99 -13.80 -3.60
N TRP A 105 -13.47 -13.51 -2.41
CA TRP A 105 -13.46 -12.20 -1.79
C TRP A 105 -12.44 -12.13 -0.66
N LEU A 106 -11.91 -10.93 -0.45
CA LEU A 106 -11.05 -10.59 0.68
C LEU A 106 -11.74 -9.54 1.54
N ARG A 107 -11.74 -9.77 2.85
CA ARG A 107 -12.01 -8.75 3.85
C ARG A 107 -10.68 -8.14 4.26
N ILE A 108 -10.57 -6.83 4.18
CA ILE A 108 -9.31 -6.10 4.31
C ILE A 108 -9.43 -5.10 5.44
N GLU A 109 -8.45 -5.10 6.34
CA GLU A 109 -8.19 -3.97 7.23
C GLU A 109 -7.23 -3.03 6.50
N ALA A 110 -7.72 -1.86 6.10
CA ALA A 110 -6.95 -0.85 5.37
C ALA A 110 -6.51 0.28 6.31
N ARG A 111 -5.25 0.69 6.16
CA ARG A 111 -4.72 1.92 6.77
C ARG A 111 -4.04 2.73 5.70
N GLY A 112 -4.41 4.00 5.57
CA GLY A 112 -3.93 4.80 4.45
C GLY A 112 -4.21 4.12 3.11
N GLY A 113 -3.19 3.91 2.29
CA GLY A 113 -3.24 3.23 1.01
C GLY A 113 -2.88 1.73 1.06
N SER A 114 -2.74 1.14 2.24
CA SER A 114 -2.24 -0.23 2.40
C SER A 114 -3.26 -1.16 3.04
N ALA A 115 -3.33 -2.39 2.52
CA ALA A 115 -3.98 -3.53 3.18
C ALA A 115 -3.03 -4.04 4.27
N VAL A 116 -3.34 -3.72 5.54
CA VAL A 116 -2.50 -4.09 6.69
C VAL A 116 -2.69 -5.54 7.06
N HIS A 117 -3.97 -5.97 7.09
CA HIS A 117 -4.36 -7.36 7.24
C HIS A 117 -5.47 -7.68 6.24
N TYR A 118 -5.56 -8.94 5.83
CA TYR A 118 -6.64 -9.41 4.98
C TYR A 118 -6.91 -10.88 5.23
N TRP A 119 -8.16 -11.28 5.01
CA TRP A 119 -8.66 -12.64 5.20
C TRP A 119 -9.59 -13.00 4.05
N PRO A 120 -9.67 -14.28 3.67
CA PRO A 120 -10.75 -14.75 2.82
C PRO A 120 -12.12 -14.40 3.41
N ALA A 121 -13.07 -14.03 2.57
CA ALA A 121 -14.43 -13.72 2.97
C ALA A 121 -15.42 -14.44 2.05
N ASP A 122 -16.55 -14.84 2.61
CA ASP A 122 -17.65 -15.36 1.82
C ASP A 122 -18.38 -14.21 1.11
N ALA A 123 -18.94 -14.47 -0.07
CA ALA A 123 -19.70 -13.47 -0.82
C ALA A 123 -20.89 -12.90 -0.01
N ALA A 124 -21.46 -13.71 0.91
CA ALA A 124 -22.53 -13.28 1.80
C ALA A 124 -22.08 -12.26 2.87
N GLU A 125 -20.78 -12.19 3.18
CA GLU A 125 -20.21 -11.24 4.14
C GLU A 125 -19.91 -9.87 3.50
N VAL A 126 -19.94 -9.80 2.17
CA VAL A 126 -19.66 -8.56 1.44
C VAL A 126 -20.90 -7.66 1.47
N PRO A 127 -20.81 -6.44 2.01
CA PRO A 127 -21.92 -5.50 1.99
C PRO A 127 -22.43 -5.23 0.56
N ALA A 128 -23.74 -5.15 0.39
CA ALA A 128 -24.34 -4.97 -0.94
C ALA A 128 -23.79 -3.75 -1.69
N ALA A 129 -23.62 -2.62 -1.00
CA ALA A 129 -23.05 -1.41 -1.59
C ALA A 129 -21.58 -1.60 -2.03
N ALA A 130 -20.80 -2.38 -1.28
CA ALA A 130 -19.43 -2.72 -1.65
C ALA A 130 -19.39 -3.63 -2.88
N ALA A 131 -20.23 -4.66 -2.91
CA ALA A 131 -20.33 -5.57 -4.05
C ALA A 131 -20.77 -4.84 -5.33
N GLU A 132 -21.75 -3.94 -5.23
CA GLU A 132 -22.22 -3.13 -6.34
C GLU A 132 -21.12 -2.17 -6.86
N ALA A 133 -20.39 -1.52 -5.96
CA ALA A 133 -19.32 -0.59 -6.31
C ALA A 133 -18.10 -1.27 -6.97
N LEU A 134 -17.90 -2.57 -6.74
CA LEU A 134 -16.82 -3.38 -7.30
C LEU A 134 -17.25 -4.23 -8.51
N ALA A 135 -18.51 -4.20 -8.86
CA ALA A 135 -18.98 -4.87 -10.06
C ALA A 135 -18.26 -4.33 -11.30
N PRO A 136 -17.98 -5.19 -12.31
CA PRO A 136 -17.27 -4.82 -13.52
C PRO A 136 -18.04 -3.82 -14.40
#